data_05f31e1f63cbb66402560423be1e394c
#
_entry.id   05f31e1f63cbb66402560423be1e394c
#
_cell.length_a   1.000
_cell.length_b   1.000
_cell.length_c   1.000
_cell.angle_alpha   90.00
_cell.angle_beta   90.00
_cell.angle_gamma   90.00
#
_symmetry.space_group_name_H-M   'P 1'
#
loop_
_entity.id
_entity.type
_entity.pdbx_description
1 polymer ?
#
loop_
_entity_poly.entity_id
_entity_poly.type
_entity_poly.pdbx_seq_one_letter_code
_entity_poly.pdbx_strand_id
1 'polypeptide(L)'
;GGSRLGASMTSHSYFSTSAPLHGGPDDAGIPLFDFSTNSNACGPCPDALHAVQAADATRYPDPAYTALREALGAFHSVPPGRVVLSASASEFIHRITALAAQQGAVQVAVPPHSYGDYAQAAQVRGLEVLRGGGAAAGLQWACEPSSPLGLTDPALHAWRQGDADAVWRV
;
A
#
# COMPACT_ATOMS: atom_id res chain seq x y z
N GLY A 1 -55.87 -26.14 -14.48
CA GLY A 1 -55.06 -24.95 -14.76
C GLY A 1 -54.27 -24.57 -13.54
N GLY A 2 -52.97 -24.90 -13.48
CA GLY A 2 -52.11 -24.49 -12.39
C GLY A 2 -50.95 -23.67 -12.94
N SER A 3 -51.01 -22.37 -12.74
CA SER A 3 -49.91 -21.45 -13.08
C SER A 3 -48.78 -21.60 -12.08
N ARG A 4 -47.61 -22.03 -12.55
CA ARG A 4 -46.35 -21.94 -11.78
C ARG A 4 -45.78 -20.54 -11.98
N LEU A 5 -45.71 -19.76 -10.95
CA LEU A 5 -44.94 -18.54 -10.88
C LEU A 5 -43.45 -18.92 -10.71
N GLY A 6 -42.67 -18.71 -11.76
CA GLY A 6 -41.24 -18.85 -11.73
C GLY A 6 -40.62 -17.59 -11.05
N ALA A 7 -40.09 -17.77 -9.87
CA ALA A 7 -39.27 -16.72 -9.24
C ALA A 7 -37.90 -16.69 -9.94
N SER A 8 -37.64 -15.64 -10.69
CA SER A 8 -36.31 -15.32 -11.23
C SER A 8 -35.43 -14.87 -10.08
N MET A 9 -34.53 -15.74 -9.62
CA MET A 9 -33.45 -15.34 -8.74
C MET A 9 -32.38 -14.58 -9.57
N THR A 10 -32.45 -13.26 -9.51
CA THR A 10 -31.34 -12.43 -9.96
C THR A 10 -30.14 -12.67 -9.06
N SER A 11 -29.17 -13.43 -9.56
CA SER A 11 -27.86 -13.56 -8.91
C SER A 11 -27.17 -12.19 -8.93
N HIS A 12 -27.23 -11.48 -7.82
CA HIS A 12 -26.38 -10.31 -7.60
C HIS A 12 -24.95 -10.85 -7.41
N SER A 13 -24.14 -10.67 -8.42
CA SER A 13 -22.70 -10.88 -8.33
C SER A 13 -22.11 -9.78 -7.42
N TYR A 14 -21.92 -10.11 -6.17
CA TYR A 14 -21.34 -9.21 -5.15
C TYR A 14 -19.83 -8.99 -5.27
N PHE A 15 -19.19 -9.56 -6.29
CA PHE A 15 -17.75 -9.44 -6.51
C PHE A 15 -17.44 -8.93 -7.91
N SER A 16 -17.71 -7.64 -8.16
CA SER A 16 -16.99 -6.93 -9.20
C SER A 16 -15.69 -6.39 -8.58
N THR A 17 -14.75 -7.29 -8.31
CA THR A 17 -13.39 -6.90 -8.04
C THR A 17 -12.71 -6.67 -9.38
N SER A 18 -12.68 -5.42 -9.85
CA SER A 18 -11.62 -5.06 -10.76
C SER A 18 -10.32 -5.30 -9.99
N ALA A 19 -9.57 -6.32 -10.39
CA ALA A 19 -8.25 -6.56 -9.81
C ALA A 19 -7.42 -5.27 -9.92
N PRO A 20 -6.62 -4.91 -8.90
CA PRO A 20 -5.76 -3.73 -8.99
C PRO A 20 -4.87 -3.88 -10.22
N LEU A 21 -4.83 -2.83 -11.06
CA LEU A 21 -3.97 -2.81 -12.22
C LEU A 21 -2.53 -2.58 -11.74
N HIS A 22 -1.81 -3.67 -11.53
CA HIS A 22 -0.37 -3.63 -11.28
C HIS A 22 0.38 -3.76 -12.60
N GLY A 23 1.55 -3.13 -12.69
CA GLY A 23 2.47 -3.36 -13.79
C GLY A 23 3.11 -4.75 -13.71
N GLY A 24 3.76 -5.14 -14.78
CA GLY A 24 4.44 -6.44 -14.92
C GLY A 24 3.78 -7.37 -15.93
N PRO A 25 4.22 -8.63 -15.98
CA PRO A 25 3.65 -9.63 -16.87
C PRO A 25 2.15 -9.83 -16.63
N ASP A 26 1.40 -10.05 -17.69
CA ASP A 26 -0.01 -10.39 -17.69
C ASP A 26 -0.26 -11.75 -18.38
N ASP A 27 -1.51 -12.06 -18.72
CA ASP A 27 -1.88 -13.29 -19.42
C ASP A 27 -1.32 -13.38 -20.85
N ALA A 28 -0.89 -12.27 -21.44
CA ALA A 28 -0.16 -12.23 -22.70
C ALA A 28 1.36 -12.52 -22.54
N GLY A 29 1.86 -12.54 -21.32
CA GLY A 29 3.23 -12.87 -20.99
C GLY A 29 4.11 -11.64 -20.67
N ILE A 30 5.42 -11.76 -20.94
CA ILE A 30 6.38 -10.71 -20.68
C ILE A 30 6.56 -9.88 -21.97
N PRO A 31 6.25 -8.56 -21.95
CA PRO A 31 6.45 -7.71 -23.13
C PRO A 31 7.95 -7.53 -23.43
N LEU A 32 8.28 -7.33 -24.70
CA LEU A 32 9.66 -7.06 -25.13
C LEU A 32 10.20 -5.76 -24.50
N PHE A 33 9.32 -4.77 -24.32
CA PHE A 33 9.62 -3.50 -23.64
C PHE A 33 8.57 -3.29 -22.55
N ASP A 34 8.97 -3.44 -21.29
CA ASP A 34 8.09 -3.20 -20.13
C ASP A 34 8.32 -1.79 -19.57
N PHE A 35 7.32 -0.92 -19.74
CA PHE A 35 7.28 0.42 -19.15
C PHE A 35 6.29 0.51 -17.97
N SER A 36 5.75 -0.62 -17.52
CA SER A 36 4.75 -0.68 -16.45
C SER A 36 5.36 -0.90 -15.07
N THR A 37 6.64 -1.26 -14.99
CA THR A 37 7.36 -1.51 -13.74
C THR A 37 8.65 -0.71 -13.64
N ASN A 38 9.07 -0.44 -12.40
CA ASN A 38 10.37 0.17 -12.09
C ASN A 38 11.41 -0.90 -11.69
N SER A 39 11.33 -2.09 -12.27
CA SER A 39 12.26 -3.18 -11.99
C SER A 39 13.69 -2.80 -12.38
N ASN A 40 14.66 -3.18 -11.53
CA ASN A 40 16.07 -2.96 -11.83
C ASN A 40 16.55 -3.89 -12.95
N ALA A 41 16.86 -3.34 -14.13
CA ALA A 41 17.34 -4.10 -15.28
C ALA A 41 18.70 -4.80 -15.02
N CYS A 42 19.49 -4.35 -14.03
CA CYS A 42 20.74 -4.99 -13.63
C CYS A 42 20.52 -6.24 -12.75
N GLY A 43 19.27 -6.56 -12.41
CA GLY A 43 18.94 -7.68 -11.53
C GLY A 43 19.08 -7.35 -10.04
N PRO A 44 18.96 -8.37 -9.18
CA PRO A 44 19.06 -8.21 -7.74
C PRO A 44 20.49 -7.89 -7.28
N CYS A 45 20.60 -7.24 -6.13
CA CYS A 45 21.90 -7.09 -5.45
C CYS A 45 22.48 -8.49 -5.15
N PRO A 46 23.71 -8.81 -5.61
CA PRO A 46 24.30 -10.14 -5.44
C PRO A 46 24.41 -10.58 -3.97
N ASP A 47 24.80 -9.67 -3.07
CA ASP A 47 24.95 -9.97 -1.65
C ASP A 47 23.61 -10.29 -1.00
N ALA A 48 22.55 -9.54 -1.35
CA ALA A 48 21.21 -9.79 -0.86
C ALA A 48 20.67 -11.12 -1.36
N LEU A 49 20.90 -11.44 -2.64
CA LEU A 49 20.50 -12.72 -3.22
C LEU A 49 21.20 -13.89 -2.52
N HIS A 50 22.51 -13.77 -2.31
CA HIS A 50 23.29 -14.79 -1.60
C HIS A 50 22.80 -14.98 -0.15
N ALA A 51 22.53 -13.90 0.56
CA ALA A 51 22.01 -13.95 1.93
C ALA A 51 20.64 -14.65 1.99
N VAL A 52 19.74 -14.38 1.04
CA VAL A 52 18.44 -15.06 0.95
C VAL A 52 18.61 -16.56 0.67
N GLN A 53 19.50 -16.92 -0.26
CA GLN A 53 19.75 -18.32 -0.60
C GLN A 53 20.42 -19.10 0.54
N ALA A 54 21.23 -18.44 1.37
CA ALA A 54 21.92 -19.04 2.52
C ALA A 54 21.08 -19.02 3.81
N ALA A 55 19.90 -18.42 3.80
CA ALA A 55 19.06 -18.33 4.99
C ALA A 55 18.57 -19.72 5.44
N ASP A 56 18.55 -19.95 6.77
CA ASP A 56 18.00 -21.17 7.34
C ASP A 56 16.47 -21.13 7.30
N ALA A 57 15.90 -21.81 6.31
CA ALA A 57 14.46 -21.93 6.14
C ALA A 57 13.81 -23.02 7.03
N THR A 58 14.57 -23.70 7.88
CA THR A 58 14.06 -24.78 8.77
C THR A 58 13.40 -24.26 10.05
N ARG A 59 13.55 -22.97 10.34
CA ARG A 59 13.05 -22.34 11.57
C ARG A 59 12.19 -21.13 11.26
N TYR A 60 11.22 -20.90 12.12
CA TYR A 60 10.50 -19.63 12.09
C TYR A 60 11.44 -18.48 12.48
N PRO A 61 11.29 -17.30 11.88
CA PRO A 61 12.02 -16.11 12.31
C PRO A 61 11.60 -15.70 13.71
N ASP A 62 12.45 -14.89 14.38
CA ASP A 62 12.08 -14.20 15.61
C ASP A 62 10.81 -13.36 15.37
N PRO A 63 9.69 -13.62 16.06
CA PRO A 63 8.43 -12.92 15.82
C PRO A 63 8.49 -11.43 16.15
N ALA A 64 9.44 -11.00 16.97
CA ALA A 64 9.69 -9.57 17.26
C ALA A 64 10.62 -8.91 16.23
N TYR A 65 11.29 -9.70 15.38
CA TYR A 65 12.31 -9.22 14.44
C TYR A 65 13.37 -8.34 15.12
N THR A 66 13.82 -8.72 16.32
CA THR A 66 14.65 -7.89 17.19
C THR A 66 15.90 -7.37 16.49
N ALA A 67 16.73 -8.27 15.97
CA ALA A 67 17.98 -7.90 15.30
C ALA A 67 17.76 -7.01 14.06
N LEU A 68 16.71 -7.31 13.28
CA LEU A 68 16.36 -6.51 12.09
C LEU A 68 15.91 -5.10 12.49
N ARG A 69 15.06 -4.98 13.51
CA ARG A 69 14.59 -3.67 14.00
C ARG A 69 15.72 -2.85 14.60
N GLU A 70 16.65 -3.46 15.32
CA GLU A 70 17.85 -2.81 15.82
C GLU A 70 18.73 -2.29 14.69
N ALA A 71 19.01 -3.14 13.69
CA ALA A 71 19.81 -2.76 12.52
C ALA A 71 19.17 -1.60 11.72
N LEU A 72 17.87 -1.67 11.45
CA LEU A 72 17.14 -0.60 10.76
C LEU A 72 17.05 0.66 11.62
N GLY A 73 16.85 0.54 12.93
CA GLY A 73 16.87 1.66 13.87
C GLY A 73 18.20 2.39 13.86
N ALA A 74 19.31 1.65 13.88
CA ALA A 74 20.66 2.20 13.80
C ALA A 74 20.89 2.88 12.44
N PHE A 75 20.51 2.22 11.33
CA PHE A 75 20.67 2.77 9.98
C PHE A 75 19.90 4.09 9.78
N HIS A 76 18.67 4.17 10.28
CA HIS A 76 17.82 5.35 10.15
C HIS A 76 17.95 6.35 11.31
N SER A 77 18.82 6.08 12.30
CA SER A 77 18.99 6.91 13.50
C SER A 77 17.67 7.11 14.27
N VAL A 78 16.88 6.06 14.40
CA VAL A 78 15.62 6.06 15.16
C VAL A 78 15.59 4.91 16.18
N PRO A 79 14.87 5.05 17.31
CA PRO A 79 14.70 3.94 18.23
C PRO A 79 14.06 2.71 17.54
N PRO A 80 14.51 1.47 17.84
CA PRO A 80 13.93 0.25 17.24
C PRO A 80 12.42 0.13 17.41
N GLY A 81 11.87 0.67 18.51
CA GLY A 81 10.43 0.72 18.78
C GLY A 81 9.63 1.56 17.77
N ARG A 82 10.28 2.41 16.99
CA ARG A 82 9.65 3.19 15.91
C ARG A 82 9.71 2.51 14.55
N VAL A 83 10.36 1.36 14.46
CA VAL A 83 10.45 0.58 13.23
C VAL A 83 9.25 -0.36 13.15
N VAL A 84 8.42 -0.19 12.13
CA VAL A 84 7.30 -1.08 11.81
C VAL A 84 7.65 -1.86 10.55
N LEU A 85 7.54 -3.19 10.65
CA LEU A 85 7.83 -4.09 9.53
C LEU A 85 6.54 -4.59 8.90
N SER A 86 6.56 -4.77 7.59
CA SER A 86 5.49 -5.37 6.80
C SER A 86 6.08 -6.24 5.69
N ALA A 87 5.32 -7.20 5.20
CA ALA A 87 5.75 -8.09 4.12
C ALA A 87 5.85 -7.36 2.77
N SER A 88 5.08 -6.28 2.60
CA SER A 88 5.07 -5.45 1.39
C SER A 88 4.52 -4.05 1.68
N ALA A 89 4.71 -3.13 0.75
CA ALA A 89 4.07 -1.81 0.80
C ALA A 89 2.53 -1.96 0.81
N SER A 90 1.98 -2.85 0.00
CA SER A 90 0.53 -3.11 -0.05
C SER A 90 -0.02 -3.58 1.30
N GLU A 91 0.66 -4.51 1.96
CA GLU A 91 0.27 -4.96 3.30
C GLU A 91 0.27 -3.80 4.30
N PHE A 92 1.32 -2.98 4.32
CA PHE A 92 1.40 -1.81 5.17
C PHE A 92 0.26 -0.82 4.90
N ILE A 93 -0.02 -0.52 3.63
CA ILE A 93 -1.09 0.39 3.20
C ILE A 93 -2.43 -0.10 3.74
N HIS A 94 -2.74 -1.38 3.59
CA HIS A 94 -3.98 -1.96 4.09
C HIS A 94 -4.06 -1.94 5.61
N ARG A 95 -2.96 -2.16 6.33
CA ARG A 95 -2.93 -2.13 7.81
C ARG A 95 -3.15 -0.73 8.35
N ILE A 96 -2.43 0.28 7.83
CA ILE A 96 -2.57 1.66 8.31
C ILE A 96 -3.94 2.24 7.98
N THR A 97 -4.49 1.92 6.81
CA THR A 97 -5.84 2.33 6.42
C THR A 97 -6.89 1.70 7.33
N ALA A 98 -6.71 0.42 7.72
CA ALA A 98 -7.60 -0.24 8.68
C ALA A 98 -7.54 0.43 10.05
N LEU A 99 -6.35 0.77 10.53
CA LEU A 99 -6.17 1.44 11.80
C LEU A 99 -6.82 2.83 11.79
N ALA A 100 -6.61 3.62 10.74
CA ALA A 100 -7.25 4.93 10.59
C ALA A 100 -8.79 4.82 10.61
N ALA A 101 -9.35 3.85 9.88
CA ALA A 101 -10.79 3.57 9.88
C ALA A 101 -11.31 3.21 11.29
N GLN A 102 -10.59 2.35 12.02
CA GLN A 102 -10.94 1.98 13.39
C GLN A 102 -10.91 3.18 14.36
N GLN A 103 -10.09 4.17 14.06
CA GLN A 103 -10.00 5.42 14.81
C GLN A 103 -10.96 6.52 14.33
N GLY A 104 -11.88 6.17 13.45
CA GLY A 104 -12.97 7.06 13.02
C GLY A 104 -12.69 7.85 11.74
N ALA A 105 -11.62 7.55 11.00
CA ALA A 105 -11.43 8.13 9.68
C ALA A 105 -12.58 7.70 8.76
N VAL A 106 -13.17 8.66 8.07
CA VAL A 106 -14.24 8.44 7.06
C VAL A 106 -13.76 8.80 5.66
N GLN A 107 -12.65 9.53 5.56
CA GLN A 107 -12.07 10.01 4.32
C GLN A 107 -10.57 9.75 4.29
N VAL A 108 -10.07 9.44 3.09
CA VAL A 108 -8.64 9.25 2.80
C VAL A 108 -8.24 10.17 1.65
N ALA A 109 -7.26 11.02 1.89
CA ALA A 109 -6.68 11.87 0.86
C ALA A 109 -5.50 11.17 0.18
N VAL A 110 -5.51 11.13 -1.16
CA VAL A 110 -4.44 10.57 -1.98
C VAL A 110 -3.97 11.60 -3.01
N PRO A 111 -2.70 11.56 -3.44
CA PRO A 111 -2.25 12.40 -4.54
C PRO A 111 -3.08 12.15 -5.80
N PRO A 112 -3.20 13.14 -6.71
CA PRO A 112 -3.99 13.00 -7.94
C PRO A 112 -3.56 11.78 -8.77
N HIS A 113 -2.25 11.60 -8.89
CA HIS A 113 -1.60 10.44 -9.48
C HIS A 113 -0.83 9.72 -8.38
N SER A 114 -1.24 8.52 -8.03
CA SER A 114 -0.64 7.77 -6.92
C SER A 114 -0.76 6.27 -7.13
N TYR A 115 -0.01 5.52 -6.34
CA TYR A 115 -0.11 4.07 -6.30
C TYR A 115 -1.54 3.64 -6.01
N GLY A 116 -2.06 2.69 -6.79
CA GLY A 116 -3.46 2.30 -6.77
C GLY A 116 -3.95 1.78 -5.42
N ASP A 117 -3.08 1.15 -4.66
CA ASP A 117 -3.41 0.53 -3.37
C ASP A 117 -3.87 1.53 -2.32
N TYR A 118 -3.42 2.80 -2.38
CA TYR A 118 -3.91 3.83 -1.44
C TYR A 118 -5.43 4.00 -1.53
N ALA A 119 -5.93 4.17 -2.75
CA ALA A 119 -7.35 4.31 -2.99
C ALA A 119 -8.11 3.00 -2.76
N GLN A 120 -7.55 1.88 -3.21
CA GLN A 120 -8.17 0.57 -3.05
C GLN A 120 -8.33 0.19 -1.59
N ALA A 121 -7.31 0.38 -0.75
CA ALA A 121 -7.38 0.10 0.68
C ALA A 121 -8.48 0.91 1.38
N ALA A 122 -8.73 2.15 0.94
CA ALA A 122 -9.83 2.97 1.43
C ALA A 122 -11.19 2.45 0.96
N GLN A 123 -11.32 2.19 -0.35
CA GLN A 123 -12.59 1.75 -0.96
C GLN A 123 -13.10 0.43 -0.39
N VAL A 124 -12.23 -0.57 -0.18
CA VAL A 124 -12.65 -1.85 0.41
C VAL A 124 -13.13 -1.73 1.86
N ARG A 125 -12.89 -0.59 2.50
CA ARG A 125 -13.37 -0.26 3.85
C ARG A 125 -14.51 0.74 3.86
N GLY A 126 -15.03 1.11 2.69
CA GLY A 126 -16.13 2.08 2.56
C GLY A 126 -15.71 3.51 2.89
N LEU A 127 -14.42 3.84 2.88
CA LEU A 127 -13.93 5.20 3.10
C LEU A 127 -14.01 6.01 1.80
N GLU A 128 -14.34 7.28 1.92
CA GLU A 128 -14.33 8.20 0.79
C GLU A 128 -12.89 8.54 0.38
N VAL A 129 -12.61 8.48 -0.93
CA VAL A 129 -11.29 8.81 -1.49
C VAL A 129 -11.30 10.20 -2.09
N LEU A 130 -10.48 11.10 -1.53
CA LEU A 130 -10.29 12.47 -2.00
C LEU A 130 -8.98 12.55 -2.80
N ARG A 131 -9.06 12.96 -4.07
CA ARG A 131 -7.89 13.09 -4.94
C ARG A 131 -7.46 14.55 -5.08
N GLY A 132 -6.19 14.83 -4.79
CA GLY A 132 -5.61 16.16 -4.95
C GLY A 132 -6.06 17.20 -3.92
N GLY A 133 -6.58 16.76 -2.79
CA GLY A 133 -7.04 17.63 -1.72
C GLY A 133 -7.45 16.81 -0.50
N GLY A 134 -7.93 17.48 0.57
CA GLY A 134 -8.44 16.78 1.73
C GLY A 134 -7.63 17.01 3.01
N ALA A 135 -7.29 18.27 3.30
CA ALA A 135 -6.57 18.63 4.53
C ALA A 135 -7.25 18.14 5.82
N ALA A 136 -8.57 17.92 5.78
CA ALA A 136 -9.35 17.38 6.90
C ALA A 136 -9.55 15.86 6.85
N ALA A 137 -8.99 15.15 5.87
CA ALA A 137 -9.12 13.69 5.79
C ALA A 137 -8.40 13.03 6.97
N GLY A 138 -9.02 12.00 7.54
CA GLY A 138 -8.46 11.27 8.68
C GLY A 138 -7.19 10.48 8.36
N LEU A 139 -6.95 10.18 7.09
CA LEU A 139 -5.70 9.61 6.59
C LEU A 139 -5.27 10.36 5.33
N GLN A 140 -4.02 10.77 5.27
CA GLN A 140 -3.42 11.48 4.13
C GLN A 140 -2.18 10.74 3.65
N TRP A 141 -2.11 10.49 2.36
CA TRP A 141 -0.97 9.86 1.71
C TRP A 141 -0.14 10.87 0.95
N ALA A 142 1.19 10.73 1.06
CA ALA A 142 2.17 11.41 0.22
C ALA A 142 3.23 10.42 -0.24
N CYS A 143 3.88 10.69 -1.36
CA CYS A 143 4.93 9.83 -1.89
C CYS A 143 6.01 10.69 -2.55
N GLU A 144 7.25 10.54 -2.09
CA GLU A 144 8.39 11.27 -2.65
C GLU A 144 9.57 10.31 -2.90
N PRO A 145 10.07 10.20 -4.13
CA PRO A 145 9.49 10.80 -5.34
C PRO A 145 8.09 10.24 -5.65
N SER A 146 7.21 11.06 -6.18
CA SER A 146 5.84 10.66 -6.46
C SER A 146 5.79 9.56 -7.54
N SER A 147 4.86 8.60 -7.39
CA SER A 147 4.60 7.60 -8.42
C SER A 147 3.29 7.98 -9.15
N PRO A 148 3.27 8.02 -10.50
CA PRO A 148 4.32 7.62 -11.44
C PRO A 148 5.23 8.76 -11.92
N LEU A 149 5.06 9.99 -11.45
CA LEU A 149 5.65 11.19 -12.08
C LEU A 149 7.09 11.47 -11.65
N GLY A 150 7.56 10.89 -10.53
CA GLY A 150 8.90 11.12 -9.99
C GLY A 150 9.13 12.54 -9.47
N LEU A 151 8.06 13.24 -9.07
CA LEU A 151 8.10 14.62 -8.59
C LEU A 151 8.14 14.69 -7.07
N THR A 152 8.55 15.85 -6.54
CA THR A 152 8.41 16.20 -5.13
C THR A 152 6.92 16.32 -4.76
N ASP A 153 6.53 15.78 -3.60
CA ASP A 153 5.16 15.89 -3.12
C ASP A 153 4.99 17.15 -2.26
N PRO A 154 4.15 18.11 -2.68
CA PRO A 154 3.93 19.35 -1.92
C PRO A 154 3.38 19.13 -0.52
N ALA A 155 2.64 18.04 -0.28
CA ALA A 155 2.05 17.73 1.01
C ALA A 155 3.12 17.51 2.08
N LEU A 156 4.24 16.86 1.76
CA LEU A 156 5.35 16.64 2.69
C LEU A 156 5.95 17.93 3.21
N HIS A 157 6.03 18.95 2.37
CA HIS A 157 6.54 20.26 2.75
C HIS A 157 5.60 20.96 3.73
N ALA A 158 4.30 20.92 3.46
CA ALA A 158 3.28 21.47 4.33
C ALA A 158 3.21 20.75 5.68
N TRP A 159 3.33 19.41 5.70
CA TRP A 159 3.30 18.63 6.95
C TRP A 159 4.45 18.92 7.89
N ARG A 160 5.63 19.28 7.36
CA ARG A 160 6.80 19.66 8.17
C ARG A 160 6.62 20.99 8.89
N GLN A 161 5.70 21.83 8.44
CA GLN A 161 5.43 23.17 8.97
C GLN A 161 4.16 23.24 9.82
N GLY A 162 3.36 22.18 9.85
CA GLY A 162 2.07 22.16 10.53
C GLY A 162 2.07 21.46 11.89
N ASP A 163 1.13 21.82 12.74
CA ASP A 163 0.88 21.16 14.01
C ASP A 163 0.36 19.74 13.84
N ALA A 164 0.56 18.91 14.87
CA ALA A 164 0.09 17.52 14.91
C ALA A 164 -1.42 17.50 15.19
N ASP A 165 -2.22 17.69 14.15
CA ASP A 165 -3.63 17.37 14.20
C ASP A 165 -3.85 15.85 14.31
N ALA A 166 -5.05 15.43 14.76
CA ALA A 166 -5.45 14.02 14.87
C ALA A 166 -5.63 13.35 13.48
N VAL A 167 -4.68 13.55 12.58
CA VAL A 167 -4.68 13.07 11.20
C VAL A 167 -3.48 12.16 11.00
N TRP A 168 -3.73 10.98 10.42
CA TRP A 168 -2.67 10.09 9.98
C TRP A 168 -2.03 10.64 8.69
N ARG A 169 -0.73 10.92 8.73
CA ARG A 169 0.08 11.37 7.59
C ARG A 169 1.14 10.32 7.29
N VAL A 170 1.13 9.77 6.08
CA VAL A 170 1.95 8.61 5.66
C VAL A 170 2.58 8.84 4.29
#